data_4091e733d0e8cabae48dbe591c66b7b1
#
_entry.id   4091e733d0e8cabae48dbe591c66b7b1
#
_cell.length_a   1.000
_cell.length_b   1.000
_cell.length_c   1.000
_cell.angle_alpha   90.00
_cell.angle_beta   90.00
_cell.angle_gamma   90.00
#
_symmetry.space_group_name_H-M   'P 1'
#
loop_
_entity.id
_entity.type
_entity.pdbx_description
1 polymer ?
#
loop_
_entity_poly.entity_id
_entity_poly.type
_entity_poly.pdbx_seq_one_letter_code
_entity_poly.pdbx_strand_id
1 'polypeptide(L)'
;MAMQHKVILVLLDGLNYEVARHALGHLQAYCAAGRAALYKLECELPALSRPLYECIMTGVTPIDSGVVHNDVVRLSRERSIFHYAREAGLSTAAAAYHWMSELYNRAPFVAARDRHTDDPALPIQHGHFYYADHYPDSHLFADAESLRLRHAPDFLLVHPMNIDDAGHGYGLDSPQYRNAARRADVILADYLQGWLDAGYQVLVTADHGMNNDRSHNGLLAEEREVPLLVLGEAFSLDANARPRQLELCGTICALLGAAHDKPLCKELLK
;
A
#
# COMPACT_ATOMS: atom_id res chain seq x y z
N MET A 1 -23.16 -3.28 15.64
CA MET A 1 -21.76 -2.84 15.58
C MET A 1 -21.20 -3.39 14.29
N ALA A 2 -20.56 -2.58 13.45
CA ALA A 2 -19.84 -3.09 12.30
C ALA A 2 -18.76 -4.08 12.80
N MET A 3 -18.57 -5.21 12.10
CA MET A 3 -17.51 -6.14 12.46
C MET A 3 -16.15 -5.43 12.24
N GLN A 4 -15.31 -5.49 13.26
CA GLN A 4 -13.95 -4.97 13.20
C GLN A 4 -13.04 -6.04 12.62
N HIS A 5 -12.35 -5.73 11.55
CA HIS A 5 -11.39 -6.61 10.89
C HIS A 5 -9.97 -6.09 11.07
N LYS A 6 -9.00 -7.00 11.03
CA LYS A 6 -7.60 -6.65 10.85
C LYS A 6 -7.31 -6.46 9.36
N VAL A 7 -6.44 -5.52 9.01
CA VAL A 7 -6.16 -5.18 7.61
C VAL A 7 -4.65 -5.15 7.35
N ILE A 8 -4.24 -5.78 6.25
CA ILE A 8 -2.91 -5.61 5.66
C ILE A 8 -3.06 -4.89 4.33
N LEU A 9 -2.38 -3.77 4.18
CA LEU A 9 -2.21 -3.08 2.89
C LEU A 9 -0.82 -3.38 2.35
N VAL A 10 -0.75 -4.03 1.18
CA VAL A 10 0.50 -4.20 0.42
C VAL A 10 0.51 -3.16 -0.69
N LEU A 11 1.44 -2.23 -0.62
CA LEU A 11 1.62 -1.15 -1.59
C LEU A 11 2.85 -1.46 -2.45
N LEU A 12 2.63 -2.08 -3.62
CA LEU A 12 3.67 -2.45 -4.58
C LEU A 12 4.04 -1.23 -5.41
N ASP A 13 5.08 -0.48 -4.99
CA ASP A 13 5.47 0.76 -5.62
C ASP A 13 5.73 0.61 -7.12
N GLY A 14 5.18 1.51 -7.91
CA GLY A 14 5.40 1.59 -9.35
C GLY A 14 4.78 0.47 -10.20
N LEU A 15 3.82 -0.30 -9.68
CA LEU A 15 3.25 -1.44 -10.40
C LEU A 15 2.11 -1.03 -11.34
N ASN A 16 2.33 -1.14 -12.63
CA ASN A 16 1.34 -0.93 -13.67
C ASN A 16 0.23 -2.01 -13.67
N TYR A 17 -1.00 -1.62 -13.97
CA TYR A 17 -2.17 -2.51 -14.00
C TYR A 17 -2.04 -3.68 -14.97
N GLU A 18 -1.61 -3.44 -16.23
CA GLU A 18 -1.49 -4.51 -17.22
C GLU A 18 -0.39 -5.50 -16.86
N VAL A 19 0.71 -5.02 -16.27
CA VAL A 19 1.76 -5.92 -15.75
C VAL A 19 1.23 -6.74 -14.58
N ALA A 20 0.44 -6.15 -13.67
CA ALA A 20 -0.20 -6.89 -12.58
C ALA A 20 -1.10 -8.02 -13.12
N ARG A 21 -1.92 -7.73 -14.13
CA ARG A 21 -2.80 -8.74 -14.77
C ARG A 21 -2.05 -9.95 -15.33
N HIS A 22 -0.85 -9.74 -15.84
CA HIS A 22 -0.11 -10.77 -16.58
C HIS A 22 1.07 -11.38 -15.82
N ALA A 23 1.57 -10.71 -14.77
CA ALA A 23 2.76 -11.13 -14.06
C ALA A 23 2.50 -11.67 -12.64
N LEU A 24 1.40 -11.28 -11.98
CA LEU A 24 1.06 -11.71 -10.62
C LEU A 24 0.28 -13.05 -10.65
N GLY A 25 0.94 -14.12 -11.05
CA GLY A 25 0.29 -15.42 -11.31
C GLY A 25 -0.38 -16.04 -10.08
N HIS A 26 0.21 -15.88 -8.91
CA HIS A 26 -0.35 -16.38 -7.65
C HIS A 26 -1.64 -15.62 -7.28
N LEU A 27 -1.62 -14.29 -7.30
CA LEU A 27 -2.80 -13.47 -7.04
C LEU A 27 -3.90 -13.69 -8.08
N GLN A 28 -3.54 -13.89 -9.36
CA GLN A 28 -4.50 -14.24 -10.41
C GLN A 28 -5.16 -15.61 -10.18
N ALA A 29 -4.45 -16.56 -9.58
CA ALA A 29 -5.05 -17.85 -9.20
C ALA A 29 -6.13 -17.69 -8.12
N TYR A 30 -5.96 -16.77 -7.16
CA TYR A 30 -7.01 -16.41 -6.20
C TYR A 30 -8.23 -15.79 -6.88
N CYS A 31 -8.02 -14.91 -7.87
CA CYS A 31 -9.11 -14.33 -8.66
C CYS A 31 -9.87 -15.41 -9.44
N ALA A 32 -9.15 -16.30 -10.12
CA ALA A 32 -9.75 -17.40 -10.87
C ALA A 32 -10.54 -18.38 -9.97
N ALA A 33 -10.12 -18.54 -8.71
CA ALA A 33 -10.81 -19.34 -7.71
C ALA A 33 -11.99 -18.61 -7.04
N GLY A 34 -12.32 -17.38 -7.41
CA GLY A 34 -13.37 -16.57 -6.80
C GLY A 34 -13.08 -16.16 -5.35
N ARG A 35 -11.81 -16.14 -4.94
CA ARG A 35 -11.34 -15.78 -3.59
C ARG A 35 -10.75 -14.38 -3.52
N ALA A 36 -10.58 -13.71 -4.65
CA ALA A 36 -10.11 -12.35 -4.80
C ALA A 36 -10.81 -11.66 -5.95
N ALA A 37 -10.77 -10.33 -5.96
CA ALA A 37 -11.17 -9.53 -7.12
C ALA A 37 -10.04 -8.55 -7.48
N LEU A 38 -9.83 -8.36 -8.78
CA LEU A 38 -8.89 -7.38 -9.33
C LEU A 38 -9.68 -6.24 -9.97
N TYR A 39 -9.38 -5.03 -9.52
CA TYR A 39 -9.92 -3.78 -10.07
C TYR A 39 -8.80 -2.94 -10.66
N LYS A 40 -9.17 -2.09 -11.62
CA LYS A 40 -8.28 -1.06 -12.15
C LYS A 40 -8.61 0.26 -11.47
N LEU A 41 -7.60 0.88 -10.86
CA LEU A 41 -7.65 2.25 -10.37
C LEU A 41 -6.93 3.17 -11.35
N GLU A 42 -7.28 4.43 -11.30
CA GLU A 42 -6.51 5.52 -11.88
C GLU A 42 -5.93 6.35 -10.73
N CYS A 43 -4.61 6.49 -10.66
CA CYS A 43 -3.99 7.27 -9.59
C CYS A 43 -4.23 8.77 -9.76
N GLU A 44 -4.20 9.50 -8.64
CA GLU A 44 -4.29 10.96 -8.63
C GLU A 44 -3.02 11.61 -9.22
N LEU A 45 -3.03 12.93 -9.39
CA LEU A 45 -1.91 13.68 -9.94
C LEU A 45 -1.33 14.65 -8.91
N PRO A 46 0.00 14.86 -8.95
CA PRO A 46 1.00 14.26 -9.84
C PRO A 46 1.26 12.78 -9.50
N ALA A 47 1.56 11.97 -10.52
CA ALA A 47 1.86 10.55 -10.37
C ALA A 47 3.28 10.34 -9.80
N LEU A 48 3.49 10.82 -8.59
CA LEU A 48 4.75 10.76 -7.83
C LEU A 48 4.52 10.00 -6.51
N SER A 49 5.49 9.22 -6.11
CA SER A 49 5.36 8.27 -4.99
C SER A 49 4.93 8.95 -3.69
N ARG A 50 5.66 9.93 -3.15
CA ARG A 50 5.31 10.57 -1.88
C ARG A 50 3.93 11.26 -1.91
N PRO A 51 3.55 12.03 -2.94
CA PRO A 51 2.20 12.56 -3.10
C PRO A 51 1.11 11.47 -3.08
N LEU A 52 1.36 10.33 -3.74
CA LEU A 52 0.37 9.27 -3.84
C LEU A 52 0.33 8.37 -2.60
N TYR A 53 1.46 8.22 -1.87
CA TYR A 53 1.41 7.63 -0.52
C TYR A 53 0.50 8.43 0.38
N GLU A 54 0.66 9.76 0.39
CA GLU A 54 -0.21 10.66 1.16
C GLU A 54 -1.67 10.51 0.73
N CYS A 55 -1.94 10.49 -0.58
CA CYS A 55 -3.29 10.31 -1.12
C CYS A 55 -3.94 8.99 -0.65
N ILE A 56 -3.25 7.86 -0.80
CA ILE A 56 -3.74 6.53 -0.39
C ILE A 56 -3.98 6.48 1.10
N MET A 57 -3.05 7.01 1.89
CA MET A 57 -3.11 6.90 3.35
C MET A 57 -4.09 7.89 3.99
N THR A 58 -4.44 9.00 3.32
CA THR A 58 -5.28 10.05 3.90
C THR A 58 -6.61 10.25 3.22
N GLY A 59 -6.79 9.77 1.97
CA GLY A 59 -7.97 10.04 1.16
C GLY A 59 -8.10 11.51 0.76
N VAL A 60 -6.97 12.22 0.62
CA VAL A 60 -6.88 13.63 0.22
C VAL A 60 -6.01 13.75 -1.02
N THR A 61 -6.43 14.59 -1.98
CA THR A 61 -5.63 14.78 -3.21
C THR A 61 -4.28 15.41 -2.90
N PRO A 62 -3.24 15.17 -3.72
CA PRO A 62 -1.94 15.81 -3.52
C PRO A 62 -2.00 17.33 -3.46
N ILE A 63 -2.87 17.95 -4.27
CA ILE A 63 -3.00 19.41 -4.30
C ILE A 63 -3.64 19.97 -3.01
N ASP A 64 -4.58 19.24 -2.42
CA ASP A 64 -5.27 19.65 -1.21
C ASP A 64 -4.41 19.41 0.04
N SER A 65 -3.66 18.29 0.10
CA SER A 65 -2.73 18.00 1.19
C SER A 65 -1.48 18.86 1.15
N GLY A 66 -1.14 19.39 -0.03
CA GLY A 66 0.09 20.15 -0.30
C GLY A 66 1.35 19.26 -0.33
N VAL A 67 1.21 17.93 -0.36
CA VAL A 67 2.31 16.99 -0.65
C VAL A 67 2.29 16.74 -2.15
N VAL A 68 2.93 17.60 -2.92
CA VAL A 68 2.85 17.64 -4.39
C VAL A 68 4.15 17.20 -5.08
N HIS A 69 5.18 16.89 -4.32
CA HIS A 69 6.49 16.48 -4.83
C HIS A 69 7.20 15.56 -3.83
N ASN A 70 8.11 14.70 -4.31
CA ASN A 70 8.86 13.78 -3.48
C ASN A 70 9.79 14.50 -2.46
N ASP A 71 10.19 15.74 -2.73
CA ASP A 71 11.05 16.56 -1.86
C ASP A 71 10.29 17.30 -0.74
N VAL A 72 8.97 17.08 -0.59
CA VAL A 72 8.19 17.66 0.50
C VAL A 72 8.45 16.87 1.79
N VAL A 73 9.53 17.24 2.49
CA VAL A 73 9.96 16.59 3.74
C VAL A 73 9.35 17.30 4.94
N ARG A 74 8.21 16.79 5.40
CA ARG A 74 7.50 17.27 6.60
C ARG A 74 6.50 16.21 7.07
N LEU A 75 6.02 16.36 8.30
CA LEU A 75 4.83 15.62 8.73
C LEU A 75 3.60 16.06 7.91
N SER A 76 2.75 15.09 7.61
CA SER A 76 1.44 15.35 7.03
C SER A 76 0.62 16.27 7.92
N ARG A 77 -0.23 17.10 7.30
CA ARG A 77 -1.27 17.88 7.98
C ARG A 77 -2.60 17.17 8.01
N GLU A 78 -2.68 16.04 7.29
CA GLU A 78 -3.89 15.24 7.15
C GLU A 78 -3.88 14.04 8.10
N ARG A 79 -5.05 13.60 8.49
CA ARG A 79 -5.22 12.36 9.26
C ARG A 79 -5.15 11.17 8.33
N SER A 80 -4.22 10.27 8.59
CA SER A 80 -4.03 9.03 7.83
C SER A 80 -4.77 7.85 8.48
N ILE A 81 -4.81 6.71 7.78
CA ILE A 81 -5.30 5.43 8.32
C ILE A 81 -4.68 5.16 9.70
N PHE A 82 -3.38 5.41 9.88
CA PHE A 82 -2.70 5.22 11.17
C PHE A 82 -3.30 6.08 12.28
N HIS A 83 -3.64 7.34 11.99
CA HIS A 83 -4.27 8.23 12.97
C HIS A 83 -5.68 7.73 13.35
N TYR A 84 -6.51 7.40 12.37
CA TYR A 84 -7.86 6.88 12.61
C TYR A 84 -7.84 5.57 13.39
N ALA A 85 -6.94 4.64 13.03
CA ALA A 85 -6.77 3.38 13.75
C ALA A 85 -6.38 3.64 15.22
N ARG A 86 -5.39 4.51 15.46
CA ARG A 86 -4.94 4.89 16.81
C ARG A 86 -6.05 5.52 17.64
N GLU A 87 -6.83 6.43 17.08
CA GLU A 87 -7.96 7.08 17.76
C GLU A 87 -9.07 6.08 18.10
N ALA A 88 -9.21 5.01 17.33
CA ALA A 88 -10.09 3.89 17.62
C ALA A 88 -9.51 2.89 18.66
N GLY A 89 -8.31 3.15 19.18
CA GLY A 89 -7.64 2.27 20.13
C GLY A 89 -6.97 1.04 19.50
N LEU A 90 -6.78 1.05 18.17
CA LEU A 90 -6.19 -0.05 17.41
C LEU A 90 -4.67 0.07 17.33
N SER A 91 -4.01 -1.08 17.14
CA SER A 91 -2.56 -1.17 16.96
C SER A 91 -2.16 -1.06 15.49
N THR A 92 -1.02 -0.39 15.24
CA THR A 92 -0.54 -0.08 13.90
C THR A 92 0.91 -0.47 13.71
N ALA A 93 1.23 -0.99 12.52
CA ALA A 93 2.61 -1.29 12.15
C ALA A 93 2.87 -0.96 10.67
N ALA A 94 4.15 -0.79 10.31
CA ALA A 94 4.60 -0.64 8.94
C ALA A 94 5.99 -1.21 8.71
N ALA A 95 6.15 -2.01 7.67
CA ALA A 95 7.43 -2.29 7.04
C ALA A 95 7.42 -1.52 5.70
N ALA A 96 8.18 -0.41 5.60
CA ALA A 96 7.97 0.55 4.54
C ALA A 96 9.22 1.41 4.23
N TYR A 97 9.20 2.07 3.09
CA TYR A 97 10.15 3.12 2.77
C TYR A 97 10.06 4.27 3.77
N HIS A 98 11.19 4.86 4.09
CA HIS A 98 11.31 5.86 5.18
C HIS A 98 10.38 7.07 5.04
N TRP A 99 9.89 7.36 3.84
CA TRP A 99 8.94 8.46 3.62
C TRP A 99 7.63 8.27 4.39
N MET A 100 7.22 7.03 4.67
CA MET A 100 6.06 6.77 5.53
C MET A 100 6.31 7.26 6.97
N SER A 101 7.53 7.06 7.49
CA SER A 101 7.92 7.62 8.79
C SER A 101 7.97 9.15 8.76
N GLU A 102 8.45 9.76 7.67
CA GLU A 102 8.50 11.23 7.53
C GLU A 102 7.11 11.85 7.42
N LEU A 103 6.16 11.17 6.78
CA LEU A 103 4.80 11.66 6.67
C LEU A 103 4.02 11.55 7.99
N TYR A 104 4.24 10.50 8.79
CA TYR A 104 3.32 10.21 9.89
C TYR A 104 3.97 10.11 11.27
N ASN A 105 5.27 9.87 11.39
CA ASN A 105 5.93 9.76 12.68
C ASN A 105 6.87 10.92 12.97
N ARG A 106 7.96 11.07 12.21
CA ARG A 106 9.00 12.10 12.46
C ARG A 106 9.65 12.54 11.17
N ALA A 107 9.71 13.83 10.92
CA ALA A 107 10.42 14.44 9.80
C ALA A 107 11.46 15.46 10.30
N PRO A 108 12.67 15.51 9.70
CA PRO A 108 13.19 14.55 8.72
C PRO A 108 13.51 13.19 9.34
N PHE A 109 13.57 12.15 8.49
CA PHE A 109 13.99 10.81 8.91
C PHE A 109 15.47 10.79 9.33
N VAL A 110 15.73 10.17 10.47
CA VAL A 110 17.08 9.91 10.97
C VAL A 110 17.22 8.41 11.21
N ALA A 111 17.94 7.72 10.33
CA ALA A 111 18.00 6.26 10.32
C ALA A 111 18.38 5.63 11.68
N ALA A 112 19.31 6.23 12.40
CA ALA A 112 19.71 5.73 13.72
C ALA A 112 18.62 5.79 14.79
N ARG A 113 17.63 6.68 14.61
CA ARG A 113 16.51 6.87 15.55
C ARG A 113 15.23 6.19 15.05
N ASP A 114 14.97 6.28 13.73
CA ASP A 114 13.64 6.04 13.18
C ASP A 114 13.51 4.71 12.44
N ARG A 115 14.65 4.08 12.03
CA ARG A 115 14.61 2.85 11.23
C ARG A 115 13.85 1.72 11.89
N HIS A 116 14.00 1.57 13.19
CA HIS A 116 13.29 0.59 14.00
C HIS A 116 12.50 1.34 15.06
N THR A 117 11.24 1.56 14.78
CA THR A 117 10.32 2.25 15.69
C THR A 117 9.55 1.24 16.52
N ASP A 118 9.52 1.47 17.84
CA ASP A 118 8.66 0.78 18.80
C ASP A 118 8.23 1.80 19.85
N ASP A 119 7.21 2.60 19.52
CA ASP A 119 6.77 3.73 20.33
C ASP A 119 5.23 3.83 20.27
N PRO A 120 4.53 3.47 21.35
CA PRO A 120 3.08 3.48 21.40
C PRO A 120 2.47 4.89 21.29
N ALA A 121 3.24 5.95 21.39
CA ALA A 121 2.75 7.33 21.22
C ALA A 121 2.64 7.78 19.77
N LEU A 122 3.33 7.09 18.85
CA LEU A 122 3.37 7.46 17.44
C LEU A 122 2.16 6.93 16.65
N PRO A 123 1.79 7.58 15.53
CA PRO A 123 0.78 7.06 14.61
C PRO A 123 1.13 5.67 14.05
N ILE A 124 2.38 5.45 13.62
CA ILE A 124 2.92 4.12 13.31
C ILE A 124 3.69 3.65 14.53
N GLN A 125 3.06 2.79 15.34
CA GLN A 125 3.61 2.38 16.63
C GLN A 125 4.82 1.45 16.49
N HIS A 126 4.75 0.52 15.53
CA HIS A 126 5.78 -0.47 15.28
C HIS A 126 6.24 -0.34 13.83
N GLY A 127 7.51 -0.01 13.60
CA GLY A 127 8.00 0.28 12.27
C GLY A 127 9.37 -0.30 11.97
N HIS A 128 9.51 -0.88 10.77
CA HIS A 128 10.79 -1.16 10.14
C HIS A 128 10.87 -0.33 8.86
N PHE A 129 11.69 0.73 8.86
CA PHE A 129 11.78 1.67 7.74
C PHE A 129 13.13 1.55 7.02
N TYR A 130 13.10 1.15 5.75
CA TYR A 130 14.28 1.15 4.90
C TYR A 130 14.43 2.48 4.13
N TYR A 131 15.63 2.76 3.61
CA TYR A 131 15.96 4.02 2.95
C TYR A 131 16.89 3.83 1.73
N ALA A 132 16.89 2.63 1.16
CA ALA A 132 17.62 2.30 -0.07
C ALA A 132 16.63 1.63 -1.02
N ASP A 133 16.44 2.19 -2.22
CA ASP A 133 15.42 1.76 -3.18
C ASP A 133 15.56 0.28 -3.58
N HIS A 134 16.80 -0.21 -3.59
CA HIS A 134 17.14 -1.61 -3.85
C HIS A 134 17.09 -2.52 -2.59
N TYR A 135 16.50 -2.05 -1.46
CA TYR A 135 16.30 -2.93 -0.29
C TYR A 135 15.49 -4.15 -0.73
N PRO A 136 15.98 -5.39 -0.49
CA PRO A 136 15.31 -6.56 -1.05
C PRO A 136 13.88 -6.75 -0.54
N ASP A 137 12.91 -6.88 -1.45
CA ASP A 137 11.51 -7.13 -1.10
C ASP A 137 11.37 -8.35 -0.17
N SER A 138 12.17 -9.42 -0.39
CA SER A 138 12.15 -10.61 0.48
C SER A 138 12.51 -10.31 1.94
N HIS A 139 13.41 -9.35 2.18
CA HIS A 139 13.74 -8.90 3.53
C HIS A 139 12.63 -8.03 4.11
N LEU A 140 12.05 -7.16 3.30
CA LEU A 140 10.94 -6.31 3.72
C LEU A 140 9.71 -7.12 4.14
N PHE A 141 9.34 -8.14 3.36
CA PHE A 141 8.24 -9.04 3.74
C PHE A 141 8.55 -9.84 5.02
N ALA A 142 9.81 -10.24 5.23
CA ALA A 142 10.23 -10.84 6.50
C ALA A 142 10.16 -9.86 7.67
N ASP A 143 10.52 -8.58 7.46
CA ASP A 143 10.34 -7.51 8.44
C ASP A 143 8.86 -7.32 8.79
N ALA A 144 7.99 -7.28 7.78
CA ALA A 144 6.54 -7.17 7.96
C ALA A 144 5.97 -8.35 8.75
N GLU A 145 6.38 -9.58 8.41
CA GLU A 145 5.97 -10.79 9.13
C GLU A 145 6.47 -10.80 10.57
N SER A 146 7.70 -10.33 10.80
CA SER A 146 8.24 -10.16 12.15
C SER A 146 7.40 -9.20 13.00
N LEU A 147 6.99 -8.06 12.41
CA LEU A 147 6.08 -7.10 13.07
C LEU A 147 4.72 -7.74 13.35
N ARG A 148 4.15 -8.45 12.38
CA ARG A 148 2.87 -9.15 12.52
C ARG A 148 2.89 -10.19 13.63
N LEU A 149 3.92 -11.01 13.70
CA LEU A 149 4.05 -12.07 14.71
C LEU A 149 4.28 -11.52 16.12
N ARG A 150 5.03 -10.42 16.23
CA ARG A 150 5.37 -9.83 17.54
C ARG A 150 4.26 -8.97 18.14
N HIS A 151 3.57 -8.20 17.28
CA HIS A 151 2.66 -7.16 17.75
C HIS A 151 1.20 -7.44 17.36
N ALA A 152 0.95 -8.38 16.42
CA ALA A 152 -0.39 -8.72 15.91
C ALA A 152 -1.23 -7.47 15.56
N PRO A 153 -0.67 -6.48 14.82
CA PRO A 153 -1.29 -5.19 14.60
C PRO A 153 -2.68 -5.34 13.94
N ASP A 154 -3.56 -4.38 14.23
CA ASP A 154 -4.86 -4.31 13.57
C ASP A 154 -4.71 -3.75 12.14
N PHE A 155 -3.77 -2.83 11.94
CA PHE A 155 -3.39 -2.34 10.61
C PHE A 155 -1.90 -2.50 10.36
N LEU A 156 -1.53 -3.19 9.29
CA LEU A 156 -0.14 -3.37 8.84
C LEU A 156 0.02 -2.86 7.40
N LEU A 157 0.94 -1.93 7.19
CA LEU A 157 1.40 -1.53 5.87
C LEU A 157 2.67 -2.30 5.49
N VAL A 158 2.68 -2.88 4.28
CA VAL A 158 3.86 -3.52 3.66
C VAL A 158 4.14 -2.80 2.35
N HIS A 159 5.28 -2.13 2.25
CA HIS A 159 5.57 -1.26 1.11
C HIS A 159 6.93 -1.59 0.48
N PRO A 160 6.99 -2.56 -0.46
CA PRO A 160 8.18 -2.89 -1.24
C PRO A 160 8.36 -1.93 -2.42
N MET A 161 9.62 -1.74 -2.88
CA MET A 161 9.98 -0.76 -3.92
C MET A 161 10.72 -1.38 -5.12
N ASN A 162 11.02 -2.68 -5.13
CA ASN A 162 11.89 -3.23 -6.17
C ASN A 162 11.24 -3.26 -7.56
N ILE A 163 9.92 -3.09 -7.69
CA ILE A 163 9.25 -2.96 -8.99
C ILE A 163 9.53 -1.57 -9.57
N ASP A 164 9.39 -0.51 -8.74
CA ASP A 164 9.68 0.86 -9.15
C ASP A 164 11.18 1.03 -9.49
N ASP A 165 12.08 0.54 -8.66
CA ASP A 165 13.54 0.54 -8.91
C ASP A 165 13.88 -0.13 -10.26
N ALA A 166 13.26 -1.27 -10.55
CA ALA A 166 13.42 -1.94 -11.85
C ALA A 166 12.80 -1.12 -13.00
N GLY A 167 11.69 -0.43 -12.76
CA GLY A 167 11.05 0.48 -13.72
C GLY A 167 11.95 1.64 -14.11
N HIS A 168 12.52 2.31 -13.13
CA HIS A 168 13.51 3.39 -13.34
C HIS A 168 14.80 2.89 -14.00
N GLY A 169 15.22 1.66 -13.69
CA GLY A 169 16.39 1.07 -14.31
C GLY A 169 16.17 0.68 -15.77
N TYR A 170 15.00 0.16 -16.14
CA TYR A 170 14.83 -0.60 -17.39
C TYR A 170 13.56 -0.26 -18.20
N GLY A 171 12.57 0.41 -17.65
CA GLY A 171 11.30 0.75 -18.30
C GLY A 171 10.25 -0.36 -18.24
N LEU A 172 8.98 0.00 -18.53
CA LEU A 172 7.78 -0.84 -18.41
C LEU A 172 7.86 -2.16 -19.18
N ASP A 173 8.28 -2.13 -20.45
CA ASP A 173 8.29 -3.30 -21.31
C ASP A 173 9.47 -4.24 -21.09
N SER A 174 10.36 -3.89 -20.17
CA SER A 174 11.55 -4.68 -19.90
C SER A 174 11.24 -6.01 -19.22
N PRO A 175 12.02 -7.08 -19.48
CA PRO A 175 11.94 -8.31 -18.71
C PRO A 175 12.26 -8.10 -17.23
N GLN A 176 13.11 -7.13 -16.90
CA GLN A 176 13.52 -6.84 -15.52
C GLN A 176 12.34 -6.33 -14.68
N TYR A 177 11.57 -5.38 -15.19
CA TYR A 177 10.39 -4.85 -14.52
C TYR A 177 9.32 -5.94 -14.30
N ARG A 178 9.03 -6.72 -15.35
CA ARG A 178 8.08 -7.85 -15.26
C ARG A 178 8.56 -8.93 -14.30
N ASN A 179 9.86 -9.18 -14.24
CA ASN A 179 10.44 -10.16 -13.31
C ASN A 179 10.44 -9.63 -11.86
N ALA A 180 10.58 -8.32 -11.64
CA ALA A 180 10.41 -7.74 -10.31
C ALA A 180 8.97 -7.95 -9.82
N ALA A 181 7.96 -7.68 -10.66
CA ALA A 181 6.55 -7.95 -10.33
C ALA A 181 6.30 -9.44 -10.02
N ARG A 182 6.82 -10.37 -10.83
CA ARG A 182 6.71 -11.82 -10.58
C ARG A 182 7.37 -12.22 -9.25
N ARG A 183 8.53 -11.65 -8.94
CA ARG A 183 9.23 -11.94 -7.66
C ARG A 183 8.42 -11.44 -6.47
N ALA A 184 7.86 -10.25 -6.54
CA ALA A 184 6.99 -9.72 -5.50
C ALA A 184 5.77 -10.64 -5.26
N ASP A 185 5.14 -11.14 -6.33
CA ASP A 185 4.02 -12.10 -6.26
C ASP A 185 4.43 -13.44 -5.59
N VAL A 186 5.61 -13.97 -5.95
CA VAL A 186 6.14 -15.21 -5.34
C VAL A 186 6.45 -15.01 -3.85
N ILE A 187 7.06 -13.88 -3.49
CA ILE A 187 7.36 -13.57 -2.09
C ILE A 187 6.04 -13.42 -1.29
N LEU A 188 5.07 -12.68 -1.83
CA LEU A 188 3.77 -12.51 -1.20
C LEU A 188 3.05 -13.85 -0.99
N ALA A 189 3.21 -14.80 -1.92
CA ALA A 189 2.61 -16.13 -1.83
C ALA A 189 3.02 -16.90 -0.56
N ASP A 190 4.25 -16.69 -0.08
CA ASP A 190 4.75 -17.35 1.14
C ASP A 190 4.01 -16.91 2.42
N TYR A 191 3.42 -15.70 2.41
CA TYR A 191 2.78 -15.09 3.58
C TYR A 191 1.26 -15.02 3.49
N LEU A 192 0.70 -14.84 2.30
CA LEU A 192 -0.68 -14.45 2.06
C LEU A 192 -1.70 -15.38 2.72
N GLN A 193 -1.55 -16.70 2.55
CA GLN A 193 -2.49 -17.65 3.15
C GLN A 193 -2.45 -17.57 4.69
N GLY A 194 -1.27 -17.46 5.27
CA GLY A 194 -1.10 -17.30 6.73
C GLY A 194 -1.74 -16.00 7.25
N TRP A 195 -1.71 -14.92 6.48
CA TRP A 195 -2.39 -13.66 6.83
C TRP A 195 -3.90 -13.81 6.81
N LEU A 196 -4.44 -14.45 5.76
CA LEU A 196 -5.88 -14.72 5.64
C LEU A 196 -6.37 -15.66 6.77
N ASP A 197 -5.62 -16.71 7.09
CA ASP A 197 -5.93 -17.66 8.18
C ASP A 197 -5.88 -16.97 9.56
N ALA A 198 -5.05 -15.93 9.71
CA ALA A 198 -5.01 -15.09 10.90
C ALA A 198 -6.13 -14.01 10.94
N GLY A 199 -7.06 -14.02 9.98
CA GLY A 199 -8.23 -13.14 9.93
C GLY A 199 -7.99 -11.76 9.31
N TYR A 200 -6.82 -11.53 8.68
CA TYR A 200 -6.58 -10.27 7.99
C TYR A 200 -7.35 -10.18 6.68
N GLN A 201 -7.92 -9.01 6.43
CA GLN A 201 -8.35 -8.59 5.10
C GLN A 201 -7.15 -7.99 4.38
N VAL A 202 -6.87 -8.42 3.15
CA VAL A 202 -5.67 -8.01 2.44
C VAL A 202 -6.04 -7.19 1.22
N LEU A 203 -5.44 -6.00 1.10
CA LEU A 203 -5.49 -5.18 -0.11
C LEU A 203 -4.08 -5.12 -0.70
N VAL A 204 -3.97 -5.35 -2.01
CA VAL A 204 -2.72 -5.20 -2.75
C VAL A 204 -2.95 -4.17 -3.84
N THR A 205 -2.19 -3.08 -3.82
CA THR A 205 -2.33 -1.99 -4.79
C THR A 205 -0.96 -1.40 -5.16
N ALA A 206 -0.96 -0.38 -5.99
CA ALA A 206 0.20 0.45 -6.27
C ALA A 206 -0.17 1.93 -6.14
N ASP A 207 0.82 2.77 -5.97
CA ASP A 207 0.66 4.22 -5.97
C ASP A 207 0.55 4.77 -7.39
N HIS A 208 1.45 4.39 -8.29
CA HIS A 208 1.48 4.70 -9.73
C HIS A 208 1.95 3.50 -10.56
N GLY A 209 1.93 3.65 -11.87
CA GLY A 209 2.55 2.72 -12.81
C GLY A 209 3.93 3.17 -13.27
N MET A 210 4.32 2.80 -14.51
CA MET A 210 5.63 3.10 -15.09
C MET A 210 5.50 3.20 -16.61
N ASN A 211 6.30 4.06 -17.25
CA ASN A 211 6.39 4.14 -18.72
C ASN A 211 7.72 3.57 -19.24
N ASN A 212 7.87 3.57 -20.58
CA ASN A 212 9.09 3.09 -21.23
C ASN A 212 10.25 4.09 -21.18
N ASP A 213 9.98 5.35 -20.88
CA ASP A 213 11.00 6.38 -20.64
C ASP A 213 11.61 6.29 -19.22
N ARG A 214 11.30 5.22 -18.46
CA ARG A 214 11.76 4.96 -17.11
C ARG A 214 11.29 6.02 -16.11
N SER A 215 10.05 6.46 -16.28
CA SER A 215 9.44 7.56 -15.54
C SER A 215 7.96 7.30 -15.32
N HIS A 216 7.34 8.08 -14.44
CA HIS A 216 5.91 8.01 -14.12
C HIS A 216 5.31 9.39 -13.84
N ASN A 217 6.01 10.48 -14.20
CA ASN A 217 5.62 11.87 -13.84
C ASN A 217 4.55 12.46 -14.75
N GLY A 218 4.12 11.73 -15.76
CA GLY A 218 3.25 12.22 -16.83
C GLY A 218 1.77 11.87 -16.64
N LEU A 219 1.08 11.87 -17.79
CA LEU A 219 -0.36 11.64 -17.87
C LEU A 219 -0.70 10.36 -18.66
N LEU A 220 0.31 9.54 -18.97
CA LEU A 220 0.10 8.34 -19.76
C LEU A 220 -0.70 7.30 -18.93
N ALA A 221 -1.52 6.51 -19.63
CA ALA A 221 -2.31 5.48 -18.97
C ALA A 221 -1.43 4.47 -18.21
N GLU A 222 -0.29 4.09 -18.81
CA GLU A 222 0.68 3.19 -18.18
C GLU A 222 1.33 3.74 -16.90
N GLU A 223 1.34 5.06 -16.71
CA GLU A 223 1.82 5.70 -15.46
C GLU A 223 0.73 5.77 -14.40
N ARG A 224 -0.54 5.84 -14.81
CA ARG A 224 -1.67 6.13 -13.93
C ARG A 224 -2.56 4.94 -13.63
N GLU A 225 -2.63 3.95 -14.53
CA GLU A 225 -3.45 2.76 -14.30
C GLU A 225 -2.73 1.78 -13.39
N VAL A 226 -3.30 1.56 -12.20
CA VAL A 226 -2.73 0.70 -11.15
C VAL A 226 -3.72 -0.37 -10.72
N PRO A 227 -3.25 -1.53 -10.22
CA PRO A 227 -4.13 -2.58 -9.72
C PRO A 227 -4.68 -2.26 -8.32
N LEU A 228 -5.86 -2.80 -8.01
CA LEU A 228 -6.31 -3.08 -6.67
C LEU A 228 -6.82 -4.51 -6.61
N LEU A 229 -6.15 -5.36 -5.86
CA LEU A 229 -6.64 -6.70 -5.51
C LEU A 229 -7.13 -6.68 -4.06
N VAL A 230 -8.27 -7.31 -3.82
CA VAL A 230 -8.83 -7.46 -2.48
C VAL A 230 -9.07 -8.94 -2.17
N LEU A 231 -8.68 -9.37 -0.96
CA LEU A 231 -8.79 -10.74 -0.48
C LEU A 231 -9.26 -10.76 0.98
N GLY A 232 -10.18 -11.64 1.28
CA GLY A 232 -10.73 -11.80 2.63
C GLY A 232 -12.27 -11.81 2.62
N GLU A 233 -12.83 -12.23 3.74
CA GLU A 233 -14.27 -12.48 3.86
C GLU A 233 -15.13 -11.21 3.90
N ALA A 234 -14.55 -10.06 4.27
CA ALA A 234 -15.25 -8.79 4.35
C ALA A 234 -15.48 -8.13 2.99
N PHE A 235 -14.83 -8.59 1.92
CA PHE A 235 -14.99 -8.03 0.59
C PHE A 235 -16.15 -8.67 -0.17
N SER A 236 -16.93 -7.84 -0.86
CA SER A 236 -18.07 -8.28 -1.70
C SER A 236 -17.62 -9.02 -2.95
N LEU A 237 -16.42 -8.72 -3.47
CA LEU A 237 -15.88 -9.16 -4.76
C LEU A 237 -16.77 -8.79 -5.95
N ASP A 238 -17.57 -7.71 -5.83
CA ASP A 238 -18.46 -7.24 -6.91
C ASP A 238 -17.65 -6.74 -8.11
N ALA A 239 -17.77 -7.40 -9.23
CA ALA A 239 -17.09 -7.04 -10.49
C ALA A 239 -17.54 -5.68 -11.05
N ASN A 240 -18.66 -5.12 -10.57
CA ASN A 240 -19.15 -3.80 -10.97
C ASN A 240 -18.62 -2.66 -10.11
N ALA A 241 -17.97 -2.96 -8.98
CA ALA A 241 -17.35 -1.92 -8.17
C ALA A 241 -16.34 -1.09 -8.99
N ARG A 242 -16.29 0.20 -8.71
CA ARG A 242 -15.39 1.16 -9.38
C ARG A 242 -14.64 1.97 -8.33
N PRO A 243 -13.76 1.31 -7.55
CA PRO A 243 -13.00 2.00 -6.51
C PRO A 243 -12.07 3.05 -7.11
N ARG A 244 -11.83 4.10 -6.35
CA ARG A 244 -10.83 5.14 -6.66
C ARG A 244 -9.72 5.13 -5.63
N GLN A 245 -8.54 5.62 -6.00
CA GLN A 245 -7.38 5.68 -5.11
C GLN A 245 -7.69 6.48 -3.83
N LEU A 246 -8.40 7.59 -3.94
CA LEU A 246 -8.86 8.42 -2.82
C LEU A 246 -9.78 7.70 -1.82
N GLU A 247 -10.44 6.62 -2.22
CA GLU A 247 -11.38 5.90 -1.39
C GLU A 247 -10.72 4.81 -0.53
N LEU A 248 -9.43 4.53 -0.76
CA LEU A 248 -8.72 3.46 -0.04
C LEU A 248 -8.62 3.75 1.45
N CYS A 249 -8.30 4.99 1.83
CA CYS A 249 -8.26 5.39 3.25
C CYS A 249 -9.57 5.08 3.97
N GLY A 250 -10.69 5.59 3.47
CA GLY A 250 -12.00 5.40 4.10
C GLY A 250 -12.44 3.93 4.08
N THR A 251 -12.17 3.21 2.98
CA THR A 251 -12.49 1.77 2.87
C THR A 251 -11.73 0.95 3.91
N ILE A 252 -10.45 1.22 4.12
CA ILE A 252 -9.63 0.54 5.14
C ILE A 252 -10.10 0.93 6.55
N CYS A 253 -10.39 2.21 6.80
CA CYS A 253 -10.95 2.64 8.09
C CYS A 253 -12.28 1.97 8.40
N ALA A 254 -13.15 1.82 7.41
CA ALA A 254 -14.43 1.11 7.57
C ALA A 254 -14.23 -0.38 7.93
N LEU A 255 -13.28 -1.07 7.28
CA LEU A 255 -12.90 -2.45 7.62
C LEU A 255 -12.36 -2.56 9.06
N LEU A 256 -11.55 -1.60 9.49
CA LEU A 256 -11.01 -1.52 10.84
C LEU A 256 -12.09 -1.15 11.90
N GLY A 257 -13.27 -0.72 11.48
CA GLY A 257 -14.30 -0.19 12.39
C GLY A 257 -13.90 1.16 13.00
N ALA A 258 -12.92 1.85 12.42
CA ALA A 258 -12.47 3.16 12.87
C ALA A 258 -13.38 4.27 12.32
N ALA A 259 -13.83 5.17 13.18
CA ALA A 259 -14.64 6.32 12.76
C ALA A 259 -13.79 7.28 11.90
N HIS A 260 -14.30 7.67 10.73
CA HIS A 260 -13.59 8.52 9.78
C HIS A 260 -14.54 9.42 8.99
N ASP A 261 -14.00 10.44 8.35
CA ASP A 261 -14.70 11.41 7.49
C ASP A 261 -14.27 11.30 6.01
N LYS A 262 -13.58 10.22 5.62
CA LYS A 262 -12.99 10.05 4.29
C LYS A 262 -13.94 9.34 3.33
N PRO A 263 -13.85 9.62 2.01
CA PRO A 263 -14.61 8.87 1.02
C PRO A 263 -14.23 7.38 1.07
N LEU A 264 -15.19 6.50 0.77
CA LEU A 264 -15.00 5.06 0.72
C LEU A 264 -15.78 4.44 -0.42
N CYS A 265 -15.29 3.34 -0.99
CA CYS A 265 -16.00 2.52 -1.96
C CYS A 265 -16.84 1.47 -1.22
N LYS A 266 -18.14 1.74 -1.05
CA LYS A 266 -19.05 0.83 -0.34
C LYS A 266 -19.23 -0.50 -1.06
N GLU A 267 -19.17 -0.49 -2.38
CA GLU A 267 -19.35 -1.65 -3.24
C GLU A 267 -18.25 -2.72 -3.04
N LEU A 268 -17.11 -2.35 -2.49
CA LEU A 268 -16.05 -3.29 -2.12
C LEU A 268 -16.40 -4.11 -0.86
N LEU A 269 -17.29 -3.61 -0.01
CA LEU A 269 -17.55 -4.15 1.33
C LEU A 269 -18.85 -4.97 1.33
N LYS A 270 -18.93 -5.99 2.21
CA LYS A 270 -20.16 -6.75 2.47
C LYS A 270 -21.04 -6.06 3.47
#